data_f29d19154fdc22307dd2ce573eb2df14
#
_entry.id   f29d19154fdc22307dd2ce573eb2df14
#
_cell.length_a   1.000
_cell.length_b   1.000
_cell.length_c   1.000
_cell.angle_alpha   90.00
_cell.angle_beta   90.00
_cell.angle_gamma   90.00
#
_symmetry.space_group_name_H-M   'P 1'
#
loop_
_entity.id
_entity.type
_entity.pdbx_description
1 polymer ?
#
loop_
_entity_poly.entity_id
_entity_poly.type
_entity_poly.pdbx_seq_one_letter_code
_entity_poly.pdbx_strand_id
1 'polypeptide(L)'
;MVITMDFFKIHGFQNYYSTQKIGLNREVITTSTFNHFRKKEKFNSFIFGSSRSQAYKCANWSKYLDENAVTFHFDASGEGIWGVSKKIEYINEIGDTIKNALIVIDRRTLRQTNPRNGHLFIPMPCISQSSKSEYYLTFLKASLNPKFLIANLDYSIFKTYRGYMGSMIRRYKYDHQVNNKNCDTWYGYDKHIAIDSLGYYNELIKKGIFYKRPKTVLSECKVTLKENQQLKTIKNIFEKHKTKYKIVISPVYDQIPMEKAQIELLENLFGKENIYNFSGKNQYTQPIHNYYESSHYRPNVANDILDIIYQ
;
A
#
# COMPACT_ATOMS: atom_id res chain seq x y z
N MET A 1 3.30 -31.79 8.37
CA MET A 1 4.08 -31.34 7.20
C MET A 1 3.71 -29.93 6.73
N VAL A 2 2.44 -29.55 6.61
CA VAL A 2 2.02 -28.18 6.21
C VAL A 2 2.40 -27.12 7.26
N ILE A 3 2.42 -27.47 8.53
CA ILE A 3 2.73 -26.54 9.64
C ILE A 3 4.22 -26.20 9.74
N THR A 4 5.10 -27.03 9.18
CA THR A 4 6.56 -26.81 9.22
C THR A 4 7.11 -26.01 8.03
N MET A 5 6.31 -25.82 6.98
CA MET A 5 6.68 -25.01 5.83
C MET A 5 5.91 -23.69 5.87
N ASP A 6 6.52 -22.64 6.39
CA ASP A 6 5.93 -21.29 6.39
C ASP A 6 5.99 -20.66 4.98
N PHE A 7 5.19 -21.21 4.06
CA PHE A 7 5.11 -20.73 2.68
C PHE A 7 4.78 -19.24 2.59
N PHE A 8 3.95 -18.78 3.51
CA PHE A 8 3.44 -17.41 3.50
C PHE A 8 4.23 -16.46 4.40
N LYS A 9 5.27 -16.96 5.09
CA LYS A 9 6.11 -16.17 6.01
C LYS A 9 5.29 -15.40 7.04
N ILE A 10 4.40 -16.08 7.74
CA ILE A 10 3.44 -15.49 8.69
C ILE A 10 3.85 -15.60 10.16
N HIS A 11 4.92 -16.31 10.47
CA HIS A 11 5.41 -16.54 11.83
C HIS A 11 6.47 -15.49 12.24
N GLY A 12 6.05 -14.21 12.32
CA GLY A 12 6.91 -13.11 12.72
C GLY A 12 7.76 -12.55 11.58
N PHE A 13 8.72 -11.67 11.93
CA PHE A 13 9.61 -11.05 10.96
C PHE A 13 10.55 -12.07 10.31
N GLN A 14 10.65 -11.98 9.00
CA GLN A 14 11.55 -12.80 8.19
C GLN A 14 12.19 -11.92 7.11
N ASN A 15 13.30 -12.40 6.54
CA ASN A 15 13.83 -11.76 5.35
C ASN A 15 12.93 -12.04 4.14
N TYR A 16 12.10 -11.06 3.81
CA TYR A 16 11.12 -11.15 2.73
C TYR A 16 11.72 -10.90 1.33
N TYR A 17 12.98 -10.55 1.25
CA TYR A 17 13.60 -9.95 0.07
C TYR A 17 14.23 -10.90 -0.91
N SER A 18 14.49 -12.10 -0.52
CA SER A 18 15.10 -13.03 -1.44
C SER A 18 14.05 -13.64 -2.37
N THR A 19 14.43 -14.05 -3.54
CA THR A 19 13.93 -15.10 -4.43
C THR A 19 12.52 -15.69 -4.19
N GLN A 20 11.70 -15.10 -3.31
CA GLN A 20 10.39 -15.58 -2.96
C GLN A 20 9.44 -15.46 -4.15
N LYS A 21 8.94 -16.59 -4.64
CA LYS A 21 8.05 -16.63 -5.81
C LYS A 21 6.58 -16.74 -5.46
N ILE A 22 6.26 -16.96 -4.18
CA ILE A 22 4.88 -16.96 -3.67
C ILE A 22 4.46 -15.53 -3.38
N GLY A 23 3.24 -15.17 -3.78
CA GLY A 23 2.66 -13.89 -3.40
C GLY A 23 2.49 -13.80 -1.87
N LEU A 24 3.24 -12.93 -1.24
CA LEU A 24 3.14 -12.70 0.21
C LEU A 24 2.07 -11.65 0.52
N ASN A 25 1.50 -11.76 1.71
CA ASN A 25 0.60 -10.75 2.24
C ASN A 25 1.40 -9.52 2.67
N ARG A 26 1.18 -8.41 1.97
CA ARG A 26 1.88 -7.14 2.24
C ARG A 26 1.57 -6.61 3.64
N GLU A 27 0.36 -6.81 4.14
CA GLU A 27 -0.03 -6.45 5.49
C GLU A 27 0.82 -7.17 6.55
N VAL A 28 1.05 -8.48 6.36
CA VAL A 28 1.93 -9.26 7.24
C VAL A 28 3.36 -8.75 7.19
N ILE A 29 3.87 -8.47 5.99
CA ILE A 29 5.24 -7.95 5.80
C ILE A 29 5.41 -6.64 6.56
N THR A 30 4.53 -5.67 6.33
CA THR A 30 4.67 -4.33 6.91
C THR A 30 4.51 -4.35 8.43
N THR A 31 3.50 -5.06 8.93
CA THR A 31 3.24 -5.14 10.37
C THR A 31 4.34 -5.91 11.10
N SER A 32 4.83 -7.02 10.54
CA SER A 32 5.94 -7.78 11.14
C SER A 32 7.24 -6.97 11.13
N THR A 33 7.53 -6.25 10.06
CA THR A 33 8.70 -5.38 9.97
C THR A 33 8.62 -4.25 10.99
N PHE A 34 7.47 -3.59 11.10
CA PHE A 34 7.23 -2.55 12.11
C PHE A 34 7.49 -3.09 13.53
N ASN A 35 6.83 -4.19 13.88
CA ASN A 35 6.92 -4.79 15.21
C ASN A 35 8.34 -5.21 15.57
N HIS A 36 9.10 -5.70 14.60
CA HIS A 36 10.48 -6.13 14.82
C HIS A 36 11.42 -4.95 15.09
N PHE A 37 11.30 -3.87 14.31
CA PHE A 37 12.25 -2.77 14.36
C PHE A 37 11.81 -1.59 15.25
N ARG A 38 10.52 -1.41 15.58
CA ARG A 38 9.99 -0.20 16.22
C ARG A 38 10.71 0.21 17.51
N LYS A 39 11.09 -0.76 18.36
CA LYS A 39 11.78 -0.48 19.63
C LYS A 39 13.20 0.06 19.42
N LYS A 40 13.89 -0.46 18.40
CA LYS A 40 15.25 -0.07 18.04
C LYS A 40 15.27 1.26 17.30
N GLU A 41 14.47 1.35 16.24
CA GLU A 41 14.47 2.48 15.32
C GLU A 41 13.65 3.68 15.87
N LYS A 42 12.67 3.43 16.76
CA LYS A 42 11.77 4.45 17.35
C LYS A 42 11.04 5.28 16.29
N PHE A 43 10.40 4.59 15.34
CA PHE A 43 9.63 5.23 14.29
C PHE A 43 8.59 6.20 14.87
N ASN A 44 8.50 7.40 14.28
CA ASN A 44 7.58 8.45 14.72
C ASN A 44 6.93 9.19 13.54
N SER A 45 7.28 8.84 12.32
CA SER A 45 6.82 9.50 11.09
C SER A 45 6.39 8.43 10.09
N PHE A 46 5.12 8.47 9.66
CA PHE A 46 4.51 7.34 8.96
C PHE A 46 3.89 7.73 7.63
N ILE A 47 4.16 6.93 6.59
CA ILE A 47 3.40 6.98 5.33
C ILE A 47 2.36 5.87 5.39
N PHE A 48 1.08 6.23 5.27
CA PHE A 48 -0.04 5.28 5.23
C PHE A 48 -0.69 5.29 3.85
N GLY A 49 -1.19 4.14 3.42
CA GLY A 49 -1.95 4.02 2.20
C GLY A 49 -1.85 2.65 1.55
N SER A 50 -2.42 2.54 0.35
CA SER A 50 -2.34 1.32 -0.45
C SER A 50 -0.99 1.21 -1.16
N SER A 51 -0.84 0.21 -2.05
CA SER A 51 0.36 0.06 -2.89
C SER A 51 0.74 1.32 -3.69
N ARG A 52 -0.19 2.26 -3.90
CA ARG A 52 0.09 3.57 -4.53
C ARG A 52 0.97 4.46 -3.68
N SER A 53 0.87 4.36 -2.35
CA SER A 53 1.74 5.10 -1.44
C SER A 53 3.22 4.73 -1.56
N GLN A 54 3.53 3.57 -2.15
CA GLN A 54 4.92 3.11 -2.36
C GLN A 54 5.72 3.99 -3.33
N ALA A 55 5.07 4.87 -4.08
CA ALA A 55 5.75 5.89 -4.87
C ALA A 55 6.48 6.93 -3.98
N TYR A 56 5.98 7.16 -2.76
CA TYR A 56 6.58 8.07 -1.79
C TYR A 56 7.70 7.35 -1.03
N LYS A 57 8.95 7.66 -1.37
CA LYS A 57 10.10 7.06 -0.70
C LYS A 57 10.37 7.75 0.63
N CYS A 58 10.60 6.97 1.69
CA CYS A 58 10.91 7.53 3.02
C CYS A 58 12.08 8.51 3.00
N ALA A 59 13.14 8.19 2.25
CA ALA A 59 14.32 9.05 2.12
C ALA A 59 14.01 10.40 1.44
N ASN A 60 13.04 10.45 0.52
CA ASN A 60 12.63 11.69 -0.13
C ASN A 60 11.70 12.50 0.79
N TRP A 61 10.74 11.83 1.42
CA TRP A 61 9.82 12.49 2.35
C TRP A 61 10.52 13.04 3.59
N SER A 62 11.54 12.33 4.14
CA SER A 62 12.27 12.79 5.32
C SER A 62 12.96 14.14 5.14
N LYS A 63 13.25 14.57 3.91
CA LYS A 63 13.85 15.89 3.60
C LYS A 63 12.96 17.08 3.99
N TYR A 64 11.65 16.85 4.13
CA TYR A 64 10.66 17.88 4.48
C TYR A 64 10.26 17.82 5.96
N LEU A 65 10.85 16.92 6.73
CA LEU A 65 10.52 16.71 8.14
C LEU A 65 11.65 17.22 9.04
N ASP A 66 11.31 17.36 10.33
CA ASP A 66 12.30 17.73 11.35
C ASP A 66 13.40 16.66 11.44
N GLU A 67 14.64 17.03 11.83
CA GLU A 67 15.81 16.14 11.93
C GLU A 67 15.58 14.89 12.78
N ASN A 68 14.70 14.96 13.78
CA ASN A 68 14.34 13.85 14.66
C ASN A 68 13.25 12.92 14.05
N ALA A 69 12.87 13.10 12.79
CA ALA A 69 11.89 12.27 12.13
C ALA A 69 12.48 10.93 11.73
N VAL A 70 11.93 9.84 12.27
CA VAL A 70 12.29 8.48 11.87
C VAL A 70 11.11 7.87 11.11
N THR A 71 11.29 7.73 9.81
CA THR A 71 10.21 7.38 8.88
C THR A 71 9.99 5.88 8.78
N PHE A 72 8.73 5.49 8.64
CA PHE A 72 8.31 4.13 8.32
C PHE A 72 7.15 4.13 7.31
N HIS A 73 7.16 3.22 6.35
CA HIS A 73 6.09 3.08 5.38
C HIS A 73 5.13 1.96 5.80
N PHE A 74 3.98 2.33 6.32
CA PHE A 74 3.01 1.39 6.87
C PHE A 74 1.83 1.15 5.91
N ASP A 75 2.11 0.57 4.75
CA ASP A 75 1.16 0.29 3.68
C ASP A 75 0.60 -1.15 3.71
N ALA A 76 -0.39 -1.40 2.88
CA ALA A 76 -0.79 -2.76 2.48
C ALA A 76 -1.30 -2.80 1.04
N SER A 77 -1.36 -3.99 0.43
CA SER A 77 -1.89 -4.15 -0.92
C SER A 77 -3.39 -3.86 -0.95
N GLY A 78 -3.79 -2.83 -1.72
CA GLY A 78 -5.19 -2.42 -1.82
C GLY A 78 -5.78 -1.97 -0.48
N GLU A 79 -4.99 -1.31 0.35
CA GLU A 79 -5.38 -0.77 1.66
C GLU A 79 -6.59 0.14 1.56
N GLY A 80 -7.51 -0.03 2.50
CA GLY A 80 -8.66 0.83 2.68
C GLY A 80 -8.53 1.73 3.90
N ILE A 81 -9.46 2.68 4.04
CA ILE A 81 -9.49 3.59 5.18
C ILE A 81 -9.64 2.82 6.51
N TRP A 82 -10.29 1.66 6.47
CA TRP A 82 -10.37 0.75 7.61
C TRP A 82 -8.98 0.34 8.11
N GLY A 83 -8.12 -0.14 7.22
CA GLY A 83 -6.79 -0.61 7.61
C GLY A 83 -5.88 0.54 8.02
N VAL A 84 -5.95 1.69 7.33
CA VAL A 84 -5.24 2.91 7.75
C VAL A 84 -5.63 3.31 9.17
N SER A 85 -6.94 3.36 9.48
CA SER A 85 -7.44 3.67 10.83
C SER A 85 -6.91 2.67 11.86
N LYS A 86 -6.99 1.37 11.56
CA LYS A 86 -6.54 0.31 12.48
C LYS A 86 -5.04 0.34 12.76
N LYS A 87 -4.22 0.68 11.78
CA LYS A 87 -2.77 0.87 11.98
C LYS A 87 -2.46 2.07 12.87
N ILE A 88 -3.17 3.17 12.68
CA ILE A 88 -3.04 4.37 13.50
C ILE A 88 -3.51 4.09 14.95
N GLU A 89 -4.65 3.39 15.12
CA GLU A 89 -5.12 2.90 16.42
C GLU A 89 -4.06 2.02 17.08
N TYR A 90 -3.52 1.05 16.36
CA TYR A 90 -2.50 0.14 16.87
C TYR A 90 -1.24 0.88 17.37
N ILE A 91 -0.72 1.83 16.60
CA ILE A 91 0.44 2.64 17.02
C ILE A 91 0.13 3.38 18.34
N ASN A 92 -1.07 3.96 18.45
CA ASN A 92 -1.51 4.64 19.67
C ASN A 92 -1.68 3.68 20.87
N GLU A 93 -2.25 2.48 20.64
CA GLU A 93 -2.49 1.46 21.68
C GLU A 93 -1.19 0.91 22.27
N ILE A 94 -0.16 0.74 21.45
CA ILE A 94 1.15 0.24 21.91
C ILE A 94 2.06 1.33 22.50
N GLY A 95 1.54 2.58 22.63
CA GLY A 95 2.22 3.71 23.25
C GLY A 95 3.27 4.40 22.37
N ASP A 96 3.32 4.11 21.08
CA ASP A 96 4.19 4.81 20.14
C ASP A 96 3.53 6.13 19.69
N THR A 97 4.34 7.11 19.31
CA THR A 97 3.86 8.44 18.92
C THR A 97 3.92 8.64 17.41
N ILE A 98 2.88 9.25 16.84
CA ILE A 98 2.85 9.68 15.45
C ILE A 98 3.13 11.20 15.41
N LYS A 99 4.37 11.60 15.16
CA LYS A 99 4.74 13.01 15.02
C LYS A 99 4.36 13.56 13.65
N ASN A 100 4.62 12.77 12.60
CA ASN A 100 4.32 13.15 11.24
C ASN A 100 3.56 12.02 10.52
N ALA A 101 2.58 12.38 9.70
CA ALA A 101 1.83 11.44 8.89
C ALA A 101 1.61 11.95 7.47
N LEU A 102 1.90 11.10 6.48
CA LEU A 102 1.50 11.27 5.09
C LEU A 102 0.47 10.19 4.76
N ILE A 103 -0.78 10.58 4.56
CA ILE A 103 -1.85 9.64 4.19
C ILE A 103 -2.11 9.76 2.70
N VAL A 104 -1.92 8.65 1.97
CA VAL A 104 -2.12 8.57 0.53
C VAL A 104 -3.36 7.75 0.23
N ILE A 105 -4.40 8.42 -0.25
CA ILE A 105 -5.72 7.84 -0.49
C ILE A 105 -6.16 8.01 -1.95
N ASP A 106 -7.19 7.29 -2.30
CA ASP A 106 -7.98 7.44 -3.52
C ASP A 106 -9.44 7.05 -3.25
N ARG A 107 -10.30 7.12 -4.25
CA ARG A 107 -11.72 6.76 -4.14
C ARG A 107 -11.96 5.35 -3.59
N ARG A 108 -11.10 4.39 -3.97
CA ARG A 108 -11.21 3.00 -3.49
C ARG A 108 -10.78 2.88 -2.04
N THR A 109 -9.73 3.60 -1.65
CA THR A 109 -9.25 3.65 -0.27
C THR A 109 -10.35 4.10 0.68
N LEU A 110 -11.05 5.20 0.39
CA LEU A 110 -12.10 5.72 1.25
C LEU A 110 -13.31 4.79 1.34
N ARG A 111 -13.69 4.16 0.24
CA ARG A 111 -14.85 3.24 0.18
C ARG A 111 -14.61 1.89 0.86
N GLN A 112 -13.36 1.50 1.06
CA GLN A 112 -13.01 0.24 1.71
C GLN A 112 -13.01 0.39 3.23
N THR A 113 -14.19 0.29 3.83
CA THR A 113 -14.47 0.50 5.27
C THR A 113 -14.56 -0.79 6.08
N ASN A 114 -14.20 -1.92 5.51
CA ASN A 114 -14.18 -3.22 6.18
C ASN A 114 -12.83 -3.91 5.94
N PRO A 115 -12.43 -4.87 6.80
CA PRO A 115 -11.24 -5.66 6.56
C PRO A 115 -11.35 -6.44 5.26
N ARG A 116 -10.24 -6.66 4.60
CA ARG A 116 -10.17 -7.52 3.43
C ARG A 116 -9.89 -8.96 3.85
N ASN A 117 -10.51 -9.90 3.15
CA ASN A 117 -10.39 -11.32 3.41
C ASN A 117 -9.37 -11.99 2.48
N GLY A 118 -8.99 -13.22 2.83
CA GLY A 118 -8.09 -14.06 2.06
C GLY A 118 -6.61 -13.86 2.44
N HIS A 119 -5.82 -14.88 2.16
CA HIS A 119 -4.43 -14.98 2.61
C HIS A 119 -3.50 -13.85 2.13
N LEU A 120 -3.85 -13.15 1.04
CA LEU A 120 -3.06 -12.00 0.53
C LEU A 120 -3.44 -10.66 1.16
N PHE A 121 -4.53 -10.60 1.95
CA PHE A 121 -5.11 -9.35 2.42
C PHE A 121 -5.50 -9.34 3.89
N ILE A 122 -5.67 -10.53 4.52
CA ILE A 122 -6.08 -10.61 5.93
C ILE A 122 -5.06 -9.87 6.80
N PRO A 123 -5.50 -8.91 7.63
CA PRO A 123 -4.58 -8.19 8.52
C PRO A 123 -4.15 -9.09 9.68
N MET A 124 -2.98 -8.80 10.26
CA MET A 124 -2.51 -9.49 11.46
C MET A 124 -3.47 -9.24 12.64
N PRO A 125 -3.64 -10.22 13.54
CA PRO A 125 -4.53 -10.09 14.71
C PRO A 125 -4.24 -8.86 15.60
N CYS A 126 -3.00 -8.42 15.69
CA CYS A 126 -2.64 -7.21 16.44
C CYS A 126 -3.17 -5.92 15.79
N ILE A 127 -3.46 -5.92 14.49
CA ILE A 127 -4.07 -4.79 13.78
C ILE A 127 -5.60 -4.93 13.76
N SER A 128 -6.10 -6.11 13.41
CA SER A 128 -7.55 -6.33 13.23
C SER A 128 -8.30 -6.60 14.52
N GLN A 129 -7.60 -6.94 15.60
CA GLN A 129 -8.17 -7.45 16.85
C GLN A 129 -9.02 -8.72 16.65
N SER A 130 -8.83 -9.40 15.50
CA SER A 130 -9.50 -10.67 15.20
C SER A 130 -8.85 -11.85 15.91
N SER A 131 -9.53 -12.99 15.88
CA SER A 131 -9.04 -14.22 16.47
C SER A 131 -7.79 -14.72 15.74
N LYS A 132 -6.77 -15.13 16.51
CA LYS A 132 -5.57 -15.80 15.97
C LYS A 132 -5.94 -17.08 15.19
N SER A 133 -6.96 -17.81 15.65
CA SER A 133 -7.43 -19.03 14.98
C SER A 133 -7.98 -18.73 13.58
N GLU A 134 -8.77 -17.69 13.40
CA GLU A 134 -9.27 -17.26 12.09
C GLU A 134 -8.14 -16.87 11.15
N TYR A 135 -7.17 -16.14 11.67
CA TYR A 135 -5.99 -15.73 10.92
C TYR A 135 -5.22 -16.95 10.39
N TYR A 136 -4.82 -17.87 11.27
CA TYR A 136 -4.08 -19.07 10.86
C TYR A 136 -4.90 -20.01 9.98
N LEU A 137 -6.21 -20.14 10.23
CA LEU A 137 -7.10 -20.94 9.40
C LEU A 137 -7.20 -20.43 7.96
N THR A 138 -7.13 -19.12 7.77
CA THR A 138 -7.10 -18.50 6.44
C THR A 138 -5.88 -18.95 5.62
N PHE A 139 -4.71 -18.98 6.24
CA PHE A 139 -3.48 -19.47 5.57
C PHE A 139 -3.47 -20.99 5.41
N LEU A 140 -3.98 -21.71 6.39
CA LEU A 140 -4.13 -23.17 6.27
C LEU A 140 -5.04 -23.55 5.11
N LYS A 141 -6.21 -22.91 4.97
CA LYS A 141 -7.11 -23.12 3.83
C LYS A 141 -6.44 -22.79 2.50
N ALA A 142 -5.65 -21.72 2.44
CA ALA A 142 -4.90 -21.36 1.24
C ALA A 142 -3.82 -22.39 0.90
N SER A 143 -3.08 -22.89 1.90
CA SER A 143 -2.03 -23.90 1.71
C SER A 143 -2.57 -25.28 1.31
N LEU A 144 -3.78 -25.61 1.72
CA LEU A 144 -4.45 -26.87 1.35
C LEU A 144 -5.16 -26.79 -0.02
N ASN A 145 -5.16 -25.65 -0.69
CA ASN A 145 -5.72 -25.54 -2.04
C ASN A 145 -4.92 -26.45 -2.99
N PRO A 146 -5.56 -27.43 -3.67
CA PRO A 146 -4.85 -28.37 -4.53
C PRO A 146 -3.99 -27.71 -5.62
N LYS A 147 -4.49 -26.63 -6.23
CA LYS A 147 -3.73 -25.88 -7.24
C LYS A 147 -2.47 -25.25 -6.65
N PHE A 148 -2.56 -24.72 -5.44
CA PHE A 148 -1.42 -24.15 -4.72
C PHE A 148 -0.40 -25.24 -4.36
N LEU A 149 -0.85 -26.38 -3.85
CA LEU A 149 0.02 -27.51 -3.50
C LEU A 149 0.77 -28.04 -4.71
N ILE A 150 0.05 -28.34 -5.80
CA ILE A 150 0.65 -28.84 -7.05
C ILE A 150 1.67 -27.84 -7.61
N ALA A 151 1.32 -26.56 -7.67
CA ALA A 151 2.21 -25.53 -8.18
C ALA A 151 3.49 -25.40 -7.33
N ASN A 152 3.36 -25.46 -6.01
CA ASN A 152 4.52 -25.37 -5.10
C ASN A 152 5.39 -26.63 -5.14
N LEU A 153 4.81 -27.81 -5.20
CA LEU A 153 5.55 -29.08 -5.32
C LEU A 153 6.31 -29.13 -6.65
N ASP A 154 5.63 -28.87 -7.77
CA ASP A 154 6.24 -28.83 -9.10
C ASP A 154 7.40 -27.81 -9.13
N TYR A 155 7.15 -26.59 -8.64
CA TYR A 155 8.21 -25.58 -8.60
C TYR A 155 9.36 -25.95 -7.63
N SER A 156 9.04 -26.59 -6.50
CA SER A 156 10.06 -27.02 -5.53
C SER A 156 10.98 -28.09 -6.08
N ILE A 157 10.44 -29.00 -6.90
CA ILE A 157 11.19 -30.11 -7.49
C ILE A 157 11.97 -29.64 -8.74
N PHE A 158 11.28 -29.01 -9.68
CA PHE A 158 11.84 -28.73 -11.00
C PHE A 158 12.44 -27.33 -11.14
N LYS A 159 12.20 -26.41 -10.19
CA LYS A 159 12.64 -25.00 -10.21
C LYS A 159 12.25 -24.23 -11.48
N THR A 160 11.29 -24.76 -12.23
CA THR A 160 10.81 -24.23 -13.52
C THR A 160 9.43 -23.63 -13.34
N TYR A 161 9.26 -22.38 -13.76
CA TYR A 161 7.96 -21.73 -13.75
C TYR A 161 7.12 -22.19 -14.96
N ARG A 162 5.93 -22.69 -14.72
CA ARG A 162 4.98 -23.12 -15.77
C ARG A 162 3.76 -22.22 -15.80
N GLY A 163 3.13 -22.09 -16.97
CA GLY A 163 2.01 -21.16 -17.19
C GLY A 163 0.83 -21.33 -16.21
N TYR A 164 0.51 -22.56 -15.79
CA TYR A 164 -0.57 -22.85 -14.86
C TYR A 164 -0.31 -22.34 -13.42
N MET A 165 0.94 -22.06 -13.08
CA MET A 165 1.35 -21.58 -11.76
C MET A 165 1.01 -20.11 -11.52
N GLY A 166 0.62 -19.35 -12.55
CA GLY A 166 0.55 -17.88 -12.54
C GLY A 166 -0.38 -17.24 -11.50
N SER A 167 -1.37 -17.99 -10.98
CA SER A 167 -2.24 -17.52 -9.91
C SER A 167 -1.74 -17.91 -8.51
N MET A 168 -0.84 -18.89 -8.40
CA MET A 168 -0.38 -19.50 -7.16
C MET A 168 1.05 -19.11 -6.82
N ILE A 169 1.91 -19.04 -7.84
CA ILE A 169 3.30 -18.62 -7.72
C ILE A 169 3.49 -17.40 -8.59
N ARG A 170 3.88 -16.27 -7.98
CA ARG A 170 4.19 -15.05 -8.73
C ARG A 170 5.61 -15.14 -9.28
N ARG A 171 5.74 -14.99 -10.58
CA ARG A 171 7.01 -14.69 -11.20
C ARG A 171 7.22 -13.18 -11.06
N TYR A 172 8.00 -12.76 -10.07
CA TYR A 172 8.46 -11.37 -10.06
C TYR A 172 9.39 -11.16 -11.25
N LYS A 173 9.00 -10.28 -12.14
CA LYS A 173 9.80 -9.92 -13.31
C LYS A 173 11.03 -9.10 -12.89
N TYR A 174 10.92 -8.44 -11.74
CA TYR A 174 11.94 -7.54 -11.19
C TYR A 174 12.10 -7.76 -9.69
N ASP A 175 13.31 -7.54 -9.20
CA ASP A 175 13.61 -7.66 -7.78
C ASP A 175 12.86 -6.59 -6.98
N HIS A 176 12.14 -7.02 -5.97
CA HIS A 176 11.60 -6.14 -4.96
C HIS A 176 12.55 -6.12 -3.78
N GLN A 177 12.99 -4.94 -3.40
CA GLN A 177 13.74 -4.73 -2.18
C GLN A 177 12.90 -3.94 -1.19
N VAL A 178 12.96 -4.30 0.08
CA VAL A 178 12.31 -3.61 1.19
C VAL A 178 13.36 -3.52 2.30
N ASN A 179 13.61 -2.36 2.85
CA ASN A 179 14.53 -2.15 3.96
C ASN A 179 13.79 -2.22 5.33
N ASN A 180 14.51 -2.00 6.44
CA ASN A 180 13.94 -1.96 7.78
C ASN A 180 12.85 -0.89 7.98
N LYS A 181 12.81 0.13 7.11
CA LYS A 181 11.79 1.19 7.08
C LYS A 181 10.61 0.86 6.14
N ASN A 182 10.66 -0.29 5.48
CA ASN A 182 9.66 -0.74 4.51
C ASN A 182 9.46 0.20 3.31
N CYS A 183 10.49 0.92 2.87
CA CYS A 183 10.39 2.06 1.97
C CYS A 183 10.92 1.86 0.55
N ASP A 184 11.57 0.75 0.23
CA ASP A 184 12.17 0.55 -1.10
C ASP A 184 11.49 -0.58 -1.87
N THR A 185 10.60 -0.18 -2.76
CA THR A 185 9.85 -1.08 -3.64
C THR A 185 9.95 -0.60 -5.08
N TRP A 186 9.67 -1.45 -6.05
CA TRP A 186 9.60 -1.13 -7.49
C TRP A 186 10.94 -0.84 -8.19
N TYR A 187 12.08 -1.03 -7.52
CA TYR A 187 13.40 -0.74 -8.09
C TYR A 187 13.66 -1.41 -9.45
N GLY A 188 13.22 -2.65 -9.63
CA GLY A 188 13.38 -3.36 -10.88
C GLY A 188 12.59 -2.80 -12.06
N TYR A 189 11.45 -2.16 -11.81
CA TYR A 189 10.68 -1.49 -12.86
C TYR A 189 11.40 -0.25 -13.38
N ASP A 190 11.93 0.57 -12.49
CA ASP A 190 12.70 1.77 -12.87
C ASP A 190 13.92 1.40 -13.70
N LYS A 191 14.65 0.36 -13.30
CA LYS A 191 15.79 -0.15 -14.07
C LYS A 191 15.39 -0.60 -15.47
N HIS A 192 14.27 -1.32 -15.61
CA HIS A 192 13.78 -1.77 -16.92
C HIS A 192 13.36 -0.60 -17.81
N ILE A 193 12.64 0.37 -17.25
CA ILE A 193 12.24 1.59 -17.98
C ILE A 193 13.47 2.40 -18.41
N ALA A 194 14.50 2.47 -17.58
CA ALA A 194 15.73 3.18 -17.93
C ALA A 194 16.51 2.52 -19.08
N ILE A 195 16.42 1.19 -19.21
CA ILE A 195 17.10 0.44 -20.30
C ILE A 195 16.34 0.60 -21.62
N ASP A 196 15.02 0.40 -21.61
CA ASP A 196 14.16 0.47 -22.81
C ASP A 196 12.76 0.99 -22.46
N SER A 197 12.65 2.30 -22.33
CA SER A 197 11.37 2.96 -22.02
C SER A 197 10.33 2.74 -23.11
N LEU A 198 10.73 2.87 -24.37
CA LEU A 198 9.80 2.77 -25.49
C LEU A 198 9.23 1.34 -25.61
N GLY A 199 10.07 0.33 -25.58
CA GLY A 199 9.64 -1.07 -25.61
C GLY A 199 8.77 -1.43 -24.42
N TYR A 200 9.12 -0.95 -23.21
CA TYR A 200 8.34 -1.17 -22.00
C TYR A 200 6.89 -0.67 -22.16
N TYR A 201 6.70 0.60 -22.53
CA TYR A 201 5.36 1.18 -22.65
C TYR A 201 4.57 0.61 -23.83
N ASN A 202 5.22 0.36 -24.99
CA ASN A 202 4.58 -0.26 -26.14
C ASN A 202 4.06 -1.68 -25.82
N GLU A 203 4.83 -2.47 -25.07
CA GLU A 203 4.39 -3.79 -24.60
C GLU A 203 3.13 -3.70 -23.74
N LEU A 204 3.08 -2.75 -22.80
CA LEU A 204 1.94 -2.56 -21.90
C LEU A 204 0.70 -2.04 -22.62
N ILE A 205 0.87 -1.15 -23.59
CA ILE A 205 -0.22 -0.67 -24.44
C ILE A 205 -0.79 -1.85 -25.27
N LYS A 206 0.08 -2.62 -25.93
CA LYS A 206 -0.32 -3.80 -26.72
C LYS A 206 -1.07 -4.85 -25.90
N LYS A 207 -0.72 -5.00 -24.60
CA LYS A 207 -1.40 -5.89 -23.65
C LYS A 207 -2.70 -5.30 -23.08
N GLY A 208 -3.08 -4.07 -23.43
CA GLY A 208 -4.25 -3.39 -22.89
C GLY A 208 -4.13 -3.02 -21.42
N ILE A 209 -2.92 -3.02 -20.84
CA ILE A 209 -2.67 -2.59 -19.46
C ILE A 209 -2.93 -1.08 -19.32
N PHE A 210 -2.47 -0.29 -20.30
CA PHE A 210 -2.90 1.09 -20.50
C PHE A 210 -4.13 1.09 -21.41
N TYR A 211 -5.29 0.97 -20.78
CA TYR A 211 -6.58 0.94 -21.47
C TYR A 211 -7.07 2.35 -21.83
N LYS A 212 -8.04 2.42 -22.76
CA LYS A 212 -8.73 3.68 -23.07
C LYS A 212 -9.49 4.16 -21.84
N ARG A 213 -9.16 5.34 -21.38
CA ARG A 213 -9.78 5.93 -20.18
C ARG A 213 -11.28 6.09 -20.39
N PRO A 214 -12.11 5.77 -19.38
CA PRO A 214 -13.55 5.95 -19.47
C PRO A 214 -13.88 7.45 -19.59
N LYS A 215 -15.02 7.76 -20.21
CA LYS A 215 -15.61 9.09 -20.06
C LYS A 215 -15.97 9.26 -18.59
N THR A 216 -15.61 10.40 -18.01
CA THR A 216 -15.87 10.69 -16.60
C THR A 216 -17.37 10.73 -16.36
N VAL A 217 -17.90 9.71 -15.75
CA VAL A 217 -19.25 9.71 -15.20
C VAL A 217 -19.08 9.85 -13.69
N LEU A 218 -19.40 11.01 -13.14
CA LEU A 218 -19.47 11.21 -11.70
C LEU A 218 -20.69 10.44 -11.19
N SER A 219 -20.44 9.35 -10.48
CA SER A 219 -21.49 8.74 -9.66
C SER A 219 -21.54 9.50 -8.35
N GLU A 220 -22.70 10.02 -7.97
CA GLU A 220 -22.89 10.56 -6.62
C GLU A 220 -22.63 9.43 -5.60
N CYS A 221 -21.53 9.52 -4.89
CA CYS A 221 -21.25 8.61 -3.79
C CYS A 221 -21.56 9.32 -2.48
N LYS A 222 -22.51 8.74 -1.73
CA LYS A 222 -22.78 9.23 -0.37
C LYS A 222 -21.69 8.74 0.57
N VAL A 223 -21.22 9.65 1.42
CA VAL A 223 -20.32 9.32 2.53
C VAL A 223 -21.04 8.35 3.48
N THR A 224 -20.43 7.26 3.81
CA THR A 224 -20.99 6.28 4.74
C THR A 224 -20.70 6.64 6.20
N LEU A 225 -21.54 6.16 7.13
CA LEU A 225 -21.30 6.34 8.56
C LEU A 225 -19.97 5.72 9.00
N LYS A 226 -19.61 4.55 8.46
CA LYS A 226 -18.34 3.88 8.76
C LYS A 226 -17.12 4.68 8.28
N GLU A 227 -17.17 5.22 7.06
CA GLU A 227 -16.13 6.09 6.51
C GLU A 227 -15.89 7.30 7.42
N ASN A 228 -16.95 8.02 7.77
CA ASN A 228 -16.86 9.17 8.69
C ASN A 228 -16.32 8.78 10.07
N GLN A 229 -16.74 7.65 10.63
CA GLN A 229 -16.28 7.19 11.93
C GLN A 229 -14.77 6.86 11.92
N GLN A 230 -14.28 6.18 10.88
CA GLN A 230 -12.86 5.84 10.75
C GLN A 230 -11.98 7.08 10.56
N LEU A 231 -12.44 8.04 9.75
CA LEU A 231 -11.75 9.31 9.59
C LEU A 231 -11.72 10.13 10.90
N LYS A 232 -12.82 10.16 11.67
CA LYS A 232 -12.85 10.78 13.01
C LYS A 232 -11.88 10.10 13.99
N THR A 233 -11.80 8.77 13.96
CA THR A 233 -10.83 8.05 14.79
C THR A 233 -9.40 8.47 14.46
N ILE A 234 -9.04 8.56 13.19
CA ILE A 234 -7.72 9.04 12.74
C ILE A 234 -7.48 10.46 13.26
N LYS A 235 -8.46 11.36 13.07
CA LYS A 235 -8.37 12.76 13.50
C LYS A 235 -8.11 12.88 15.01
N ASN A 236 -8.89 12.18 15.83
CA ASN A 236 -8.76 12.21 17.28
C ASN A 236 -7.39 11.75 17.76
N ILE A 237 -6.82 10.70 17.14
CA ILE A 237 -5.48 10.23 17.47
C ILE A 237 -4.42 11.25 17.05
N PHE A 238 -4.57 11.86 15.89
CA PHE A 238 -3.65 12.90 15.42
C PHE A 238 -3.67 14.14 16.33
N GLU A 239 -4.83 14.55 16.81
CA GLU A 239 -4.95 15.63 17.81
C GLU A 239 -4.27 15.26 19.13
N LYS A 240 -4.53 14.05 19.65
CA LYS A 240 -3.88 13.53 20.85
C LYS A 240 -2.36 13.55 20.75
N HIS A 241 -1.81 13.14 19.60
CA HIS A 241 -0.37 13.07 19.35
C HIS A 241 0.23 14.40 18.88
N LYS A 242 -0.58 15.42 18.61
CA LYS A 242 -0.18 16.68 17.98
C LYS A 242 0.54 16.43 16.64
N THR A 243 0.01 15.49 15.87
CA THR A 243 0.59 15.03 14.61
C THR A 243 0.57 16.14 13.56
N LYS A 244 1.70 16.40 12.92
CA LYS A 244 1.76 17.15 11.67
C LYS A 244 1.41 16.19 10.52
N TYR A 245 0.38 16.48 9.74
CA TYR A 245 -0.05 15.56 8.70
C TYR A 245 -0.41 16.25 7.39
N LYS A 246 -0.30 15.48 6.29
CA LYS A 246 -0.79 15.83 4.96
C LYS A 246 -1.56 14.63 4.41
N ILE A 247 -2.66 14.91 3.71
CA ILE A 247 -3.49 13.91 3.04
C ILE A 247 -3.46 14.17 1.55
N VAL A 248 -2.94 13.20 0.80
CA VAL A 248 -2.82 13.26 -0.66
C VAL A 248 -3.88 12.37 -1.29
N ILE A 249 -4.73 12.97 -2.12
CA ILE A 249 -5.65 12.25 -2.99
C ILE A 249 -4.91 11.95 -4.30
N SER A 250 -4.62 10.67 -4.51
CA SER A 250 -3.71 10.17 -5.54
C SER A 250 -4.14 10.50 -6.98
N PRO A 251 -3.18 10.81 -7.87
CA PRO A 251 -3.42 10.88 -9.30
C PRO A 251 -3.57 9.47 -9.89
N VAL A 252 -4.80 9.01 -10.06
CA VAL A 252 -5.09 7.68 -10.61
C VAL A 252 -5.20 7.74 -12.14
N TYR A 253 -4.69 6.71 -12.82
CA TYR A 253 -4.64 6.65 -14.29
C TYR A 253 -6.01 6.80 -14.97
N ASP A 254 -7.08 6.32 -14.34
CA ASP A 254 -8.46 6.37 -14.87
C ASP A 254 -9.01 7.80 -15.01
N GLN A 255 -8.35 8.78 -14.40
CA GLN A 255 -8.74 10.20 -14.41
C GLN A 255 -10.11 10.49 -13.82
N ILE A 256 -10.65 9.58 -13.00
CA ILE A 256 -11.91 9.81 -12.31
C ILE A 256 -11.64 10.66 -11.05
N PRO A 257 -12.24 11.86 -10.91
CA PRO A 257 -12.01 12.70 -9.74
C PRO A 257 -12.62 12.09 -8.47
N MET A 258 -12.10 12.51 -7.31
CA MET A 258 -12.73 12.26 -6.01
C MET A 258 -14.10 12.94 -5.96
N GLU A 259 -15.07 12.31 -5.35
CA GLU A 259 -16.39 12.89 -5.17
C GLU A 259 -16.35 14.11 -4.25
N LYS A 260 -17.15 15.13 -4.60
CA LYS A 260 -17.18 16.41 -3.88
C LYS A 260 -17.50 16.22 -2.38
N ALA A 261 -18.49 15.39 -2.06
CA ALA A 261 -18.86 15.09 -0.68
C ALA A 261 -17.74 14.46 0.14
N GLN A 262 -16.87 13.63 -0.49
CA GLN A 262 -15.70 13.05 0.18
C GLN A 262 -14.60 14.10 0.41
N ILE A 263 -14.39 15.01 -0.54
CA ILE A 263 -13.43 16.11 -0.38
C ILE A 263 -13.91 17.03 0.76
N GLU A 264 -15.15 17.44 0.76
CA GLU A 264 -15.76 18.28 1.81
C GLU A 264 -15.65 17.62 3.20
N LEU A 265 -15.88 16.31 3.29
CA LEU A 265 -15.71 15.57 4.55
C LEU A 265 -14.25 15.63 5.03
N LEU A 266 -13.28 15.41 4.14
CA LEU A 266 -11.86 15.46 4.47
C LEU A 266 -11.45 16.87 4.90
N GLU A 267 -11.85 17.90 4.16
CA GLU A 267 -11.56 19.30 4.49
C GLU A 267 -12.17 19.73 5.84
N ASN A 268 -13.40 19.31 6.10
CA ASN A 268 -14.09 19.60 7.37
C ASN A 268 -13.44 18.91 8.59
N LEU A 269 -12.91 17.70 8.42
CA LEU A 269 -12.29 16.95 9.52
C LEU A 269 -10.82 17.34 9.72
N PHE A 270 -10.06 17.55 8.65
CA PHE A 270 -8.61 17.66 8.73
C PHE A 270 -8.07 19.05 8.40
N GLY A 271 -8.92 19.99 7.98
CA GLY A 271 -8.52 21.32 7.51
C GLY A 271 -8.12 21.30 6.03
N LYS A 272 -8.59 22.28 5.29
CA LYS A 272 -8.37 22.42 3.85
C LYS A 272 -6.89 22.50 3.49
N GLU A 273 -6.08 23.12 4.33
CA GLU A 273 -4.64 23.31 4.19
C GLU A 273 -3.84 21.98 4.28
N ASN A 274 -4.49 20.91 4.72
CA ASN A 274 -3.88 19.58 4.84
C ASN A 274 -4.35 18.60 3.75
N ILE A 275 -5.29 19.00 2.88
CA ILE A 275 -5.88 18.16 1.84
C ILE A 275 -5.38 18.57 0.46
N TYR A 276 -4.69 17.67 -0.22
CA TYR A 276 -4.12 17.93 -1.55
C TYR A 276 -4.72 16.96 -2.57
N ASN A 277 -5.55 17.51 -3.47
CA ASN A 277 -6.30 16.71 -4.43
C ASN A 277 -5.63 16.70 -5.80
N PHE A 278 -5.06 15.55 -6.18
CA PHE A 278 -4.48 15.29 -7.50
C PHE A 278 -5.32 14.30 -8.33
N SER A 279 -6.56 14.01 -7.91
CA SER A 279 -7.47 13.15 -8.68
C SER A 279 -8.01 13.87 -9.94
N GLY A 280 -8.64 13.12 -10.84
CA GLY A 280 -9.18 13.67 -12.08
C GLY A 280 -8.13 13.85 -13.17
N LYS A 281 -8.50 14.62 -14.22
CA LYS A 281 -7.61 14.90 -15.35
C LYS A 281 -6.69 16.08 -15.03
N ASN A 282 -5.39 15.84 -14.99
CA ASN A 282 -4.36 16.85 -14.70
C ASN A 282 -3.01 16.45 -15.32
N GLN A 283 -1.98 17.28 -15.10
CA GLN A 283 -0.64 17.05 -15.61
C GLN A 283 0.01 15.72 -15.17
N TYR A 284 -0.35 15.18 -14.02
CA TYR A 284 0.17 13.91 -13.52
C TYR A 284 -0.56 12.70 -14.11
N THR A 285 -1.86 12.84 -14.38
CA THR A 285 -2.68 11.73 -14.86
C THR A 285 -2.68 11.58 -16.38
N GLN A 286 -2.28 12.62 -17.14
CA GLN A 286 -2.28 12.56 -18.59
C GLN A 286 -1.17 11.70 -19.18
N PRO A 287 0.13 11.87 -18.81
CA PRO A 287 1.22 11.09 -19.40
C PRO A 287 1.26 9.65 -18.87
N ILE A 288 1.30 8.66 -19.77
CA ILE A 288 1.46 7.25 -19.39
C ILE A 288 2.82 6.98 -18.72
N HIS A 289 3.84 7.75 -19.08
CA HIS A 289 5.20 7.63 -18.53
C HIS A 289 5.30 7.99 -17.03
N ASN A 290 4.26 8.60 -16.49
CA ASN A 290 4.11 8.83 -15.06
C ASN A 290 3.73 7.56 -14.28
N TYR A 291 3.51 6.43 -14.97
CA TYR A 291 3.03 5.19 -14.37
C TYR A 291 3.95 4.01 -14.71
N TYR A 292 4.06 3.07 -13.77
CA TYR A 292 4.60 1.75 -14.06
C TYR A 292 3.59 0.90 -14.87
N GLU A 293 2.33 0.99 -14.51
CA GLU A 293 1.16 0.42 -15.18
C GLU A 293 -0.09 1.17 -14.68
N SER A 294 -1.27 0.87 -15.19
CA SER A 294 -2.50 1.66 -14.93
C SER A 294 -2.92 1.82 -13.46
N SER A 295 -2.29 1.12 -12.52
CA SER A 295 -2.62 1.22 -11.09
C SER A 295 -1.59 1.98 -10.25
N HIS A 296 -0.33 2.08 -10.70
CA HIS A 296 0.76 2.63 -9.90
C HIS A 296 1.53 3.72 -10.64
N TYR A 297 1.49 4.94 -10.11
CA TYR A 297 2.35 6.02 -10.58
C TYR A 297 3.76 5.89 -10.00
N ARG A 298 4.71 6.52 -10.70
CA ARG A 298 6.15 6.42 -10.41
C ARG A 298 6.60 7.46 -9.37
N PRO A 299 7.77 7.27 -8.75
CA PRO A 299 8.32 8.18 -7.74
C PRO A 299 8.56 9.62 -8.21
N ASN A 300 8.78 9.87 -9.53
CA ASN A 300 8.86 11.24 -10.04
C ASN A 300 7.58 12.04 -9.71
N VAL A 301 6.41 11.45 -9.93
CA VAL A 301 5.12 12.09 -9.60
C VAL A 301 5.00 12.33 -8.09
N ALA A 302 5.39 11.35 -7.28
CA ALA A 302 5.34 11.47 -5.82
C ALA A 302 6.29 12.56 -5.31
N ASN A 303 7.48 12.71 -5.90
CA ASN A 303 8.44 13.75 -5.54
C ASN A 303 7.90 15.14 -5.88
N ASP A 304 7.37 15.34 -7.10
CA ASP A 304 6.74 16.62 -7.48
C ASP A 304 5.58 16.97 -6.54
N ILE A 305 4.79 15.97 -6.12
CA ILE A 305 3.71 16.19 -5.16
C ILE A 305 4.29 16.58 -3.79
N LEU A 306 5.36 15.94 -3.31
CA LEU A 306 6.02 16.33 -2.05
C LEU A 306 6.52 17.76 -2.10
N ASP A 307 7.15 18.18 -3.21
CA ASP A 307 7.60 19.57 -3.40
C ASP A 307 6.44 20.57 -3.26
N ILE A 308 5.26 20.26 -3.84
CA ILE A 308 4.08 21.11 -3.76
C ILE A 308 3.48 21.18 -2.35
N ILE A 309 3.37 20.06 -1.67
CA ILE A 309 2.63 20.01 -0.40
C ILE A 309 3.46 20.46 0.81
N TYR A 310 4.77 20.60 0.65
CA TYR A 310 5.70 21.04 1.70
C TYR A 310 6.37 22.41 1.40
N GLN A 311 5.98 23.07 0.30
CA GLN A 311 6.27 24.48 0.08
C GLN A 311 5.37 25.31 1.01
#